data_313de884105b9eee3f8fffa7b53ce92e
#
_entry.id   313de884105b9eee3f8fffa7b53ce92e
#
_cell.length_a   1.000
_cell.length_b   1.000
_cell.length_c   1.000
_cell.angle_alpha   90.00
_cell.angle_beta   90.00
_cell.angle_gamma   90.00
#
_symmetry.space_group_name_H-M   'P 1'
#
loop_
_entity.id
_entity.type
_entity.pdbx_description
1 polymer ?
#
loop_
_entity_poly.entity_id
_entity_poly.type
_entity_poly.pdbx_seq_one_letter_code
_entity_poly.pdbx_strand_id
1 'polypeptide(L)'
;MEAYQNAALSPEERAKDLLGKMTLQEKVGQLNQRLYGFRIYERQGEEFTLTEEFKEEVERMGGLGVLYGLYRADPWADKDEKTGIVLELSAKAYNIVQKYVIDHSRLGIPMMMSTECPHGHQALGGGLLPVNLAAGATFDPELLSEGYKACGKQLKSGHVDLALMSASIWRATRDGEEVRSANSEEPVPCRIHG
;
A
#
# COMPACT_ATOMS: atom_id res chain seq x y z
N MET A 1 -18.80 -22.78 9.15
CA MET A 1 -17.92 -21.58 9.20
C MET A 1 -16.59 -22.04 9.77
N GLU A 2 -15.50 -21.82 9.07
CA GLU A 2 -14.16 -22.19 9.53
C GLU A 2 -13.73 -21.27 10.70
N ALA A 3 -12.82 -21.76 11.57
CA ALA A 3 -12.43 -20.97 12.74
C ALA A 3 -11.77 -19.63 12.37
N TYR A 4 -10.94 -19.60 11.31
CA TYR A 4 -10.33 -18.34 10.85
C TYR A 4 -11.35 -17.29 10.35
N GLN A 5 -12.55 -17.71 9.94
CA GLN A 5 -13.63 -16.83 9.50
C GLN A 5 -14.50 -16.33 10.67
N ASN A 6 -14.33 -16.88 11.87
CA ASN A 6 -15.12 -16.52 13.02
C ASN A 6 -14.58 -15.25 13.71
N ALA A 7 -15.26 -14.13 13.53
CA ALA A 7 -14.85 -12.85 14.10
C ALA A 7 -14.92 -12.80 15.65
N ALA A 8 -15.57 -13.78 16.32
CA ALA A 8 -15.60 -13.86 17.77
C ALA A 8 -14.31 -14.44 18.39
N LEU A 9 -13.46 -15.08 17.57
CA LEU A 9 -12.16 -15.57 18.01
C LEU A 9 -11.10 -14.46 17.93
N SER A 10 -10.05 -14.60 18.75
CA SER A 10 -8.92 -13.68 18.69
C SER A 10 -8.20 -13.73 17.34
N PRO A 11 -7.52 -12.66 16.92
CA PRO A 11 -6.73 -12.66 15.70
C PRO A 11 -5.68 -13.78 15.67
N GLU A 12 -5.06 -14.10 16.80
CA GLU A 12 -4.06 -15.15 16.96
C GLU A 12 -4.64 -16.54 16.72
N GLU A 13 -5.81 -16.83 17.28
CA GLU A 13 -6.51 -18.11 17.09
C GLU A 13 -6.92 -18.28 15.61
N ARG A 14 -7.44 -17.23 15.01
CA ARG A 14 -7.83 -17.20 13.60
C ARG A 14 -6.63 -17.40 12.68
N ALA A 15 -5.53 -16.70 12.94
CA ALA A 15 -4.30 -16.81 12.16
C ALA A 15 -3.69 -18.21 12.27
N LYS A 16 -3.69 -18.82 13.47
CA LYS A 16 -3.17 -20.16 13.68
C LYS A 16 -4.01 -21.21 12.93
N ASP A 17 -5.33 -21.12 12.96
CA ASP A 17 -6.22 -22.00 12.21
C ASP A 17 -5.99 -21.88 10.70
N LEU A 18 -5.95 -20.63 10.20
CA LEU A 18 -5.69 -20.34 8.78
C LEU A 18 -4.34 -20.89 8.33
N LEU A 19 -3.28 -20.62 9.08
CA LEU A 19 -1.93 -21.07 8.76
C LEU A 19 -1.82 -22.60 8.67
N GLY A 20 -2.58 -23.31 9.50
CA GLY A 20 -2.67 -24.79 9.45
C GLY A 20 -3.37 -25.34 8.22
N LYS A 21 -4.21 -24.54 7.56
CA LYS A 21 -4.95 -24.92 6.34
C LYS A 21 -4.24 -24.52 5.05
N MET A 22 -3.29 -23.60 5.12
CA MET A 22 -2.57 -23.10 3.96
C MET A 22 -1.53 -24.11 3.46
N THR A 23 -1.48 -24.28 2.14
CA THR A 23 -0.37 -24.92 1.45
C THR A 23 0.90 -24.04 1.52
N LEU A 24 2.07 -24.65 1.21
CA LEU A 24 3.31 -23.87 1.13
C LEU A 24 3.22 -22.76 0.07
N GLN A 25 2.60 -23.05 -1.06
CA GLN A 25 2.41 -22.07 -2.14
C GLN A 25 1.56 -20.89 -1.68
N GLU A 26 0.44 -21.12 -1.01
CA GLU A 26 -0.41 -20.06 -0.45
C GLU A 26 0.32 -19.24 0.62
N LYS A 27 1.14 -19.87 1.46
CA LYS A 27 1.98 -19.15 2.45
C LYS A 27 2.98 -18.22 1.75
N VAL A 28 3.63 -18.71 0.69
CA VAL A 28 4.54 -17.88 -0.13
C VAL A 28 3.76 -16.77 -0.82
N GLY A 29 2.56 -17.06 -1.31
CA GLY A 29 1.66 -16.06 -1.93
C GLY A 29 1.31 -14.91 -0.99
N GLN A 30 1.13 -15.16 0.32
CA GLN A 30 0.86 -14.11 1.29
C GLN A 30 2.06 -13.19 1.57
N LEU A 31 3.28 -13.62 1.27
CA LEU A 31 4.50 -12.81 1.36
C LEU A 31 4.82 -12.10 0.04
N ASN A 32 4.04 -12.33 -1.01
CA ASN A 32 4.30 -11.82 -2.35
C ASN A 32 3.80 -10.38 -2.50
N GLN A 33 4.69 -9.51 -2.97
CA GLN A 33 4.41 -8.12 -3.35
C GLN A 33 5.03 -7.83 -4.74
N ARG A 34 4.96 -8.77 -5.65
CA ARG A 34 5.65 -8.70 -6.95
C ARG A 34 4.99 -7.72 -7.92
N LEU A 35 3.68 -7.60 -7.87
CA LEU A 35 2.93 -6.80 -8.84
C LEU A 35 2.87 -5.32 -8.46
N TYR A 36 2.99 -4.47 -9.47
CA TYR A 36 2.73 -3.05 -9.34
C TYR A 36 1.25 -2.77 -9.62
N GLY A 37 0.52 -2.32 -8.62
CA GLY A 37 -0.93 -2.11 -8.69
C GLY A 37 -1.39 -1.18 -9.80
N PHE A 38 -0.59 -0.17 -10.17
CA PHE A 38 -0.91 0.72 -11.30
C PHE A 38 -0.81 0.03 -12.68
N ARG A 39 -0.31 -1.21 -12.76
CA ARG A 39 -0.21 -2.01 -13.99
C ARG A 39 -1.24 -3.13 -14.08
N ILE A 40 -2.00 -3.40 -13.02
CA ILE A 40 -2.92 -4.54 -12.99
C ILE A 40 -4.27 -4.26 -13.63
N TYR A 41 -4.52 -3.04 -14.06
CA TYR A 41 -5.80 -2.63 -14.63
C TYR A 41 -5.64 -1.72 -15.84
N GLU A 42 -6.66 -1.77 -16.69
CA GLU A 42 -6.96 -0.77 -17.70
C GLU A 42 -8.25 -0.07 -17.31
N ARG A 43 -8.32 1.25 -17.56
CA ARG A 43 -9.50 2.05 -17.28
C ARG A 43 -10.04 2.69 -18.54
N GLN A 44 -11.35 2.58 -18.75
CA GLN A 44 -12.10 3.28 -19.80
C GLN A 44 -13.32 3.97 -19.16
N GLY A 45 -13.25 5.30 -19.03
CA GLY A 45 -14.26 6.05 -18.28
C GLY A 45 -14.28 5.65 -16.81
N GLU A 46 -15.38 5.08 -16.35
CA GLU A 46 -15.53 4.57 -14.98
C GLU A 46 -15.32 3.05 -14.86
N GLU A 47 -15.09 2.36 -15.97
CA GLU A 47 -14.93 0.91 -15.96
C GLU A 47 -13.47 0.49 -15.85
N PHE A 48 -13.24 -0.58 -15.09
CA PHE A 48 -11.94 -1.18 -14.86
C PHE A 48 -11.91 -2.61 -15.37
N THR A 49 -10.91 -2.92 -16.17
CA THR A 49 -10.62 -4.29 -16.61
C THR A 49 -9.31 -4.74 -15.98
N LEU A 50 -9.33 -5.85 -15.25
CA LEU A 50 -8.11 -6.43 -14.67
C LEU A 50 -7.28 -7.13 -15.74
N THR A 51 -5.97 -6.95 -15.70
CA THR A 51 -5.05 -7.56 -16.67
C THR A 51 -4.91 -9.06 -16.44
N GLU A 52 -4.56 -9.80 -17.50
CA GLU A 52 -4.34 -11.24 -17.41
C GLU A 52 -3.14 -11.56 -16.49
N GLU A 53 -2.07 -10.74 -16.53
CA GLU A 53 -0.92 -10.92 -15.63
C GLU A 53 -1.34 -10.93 -14.15
N PHE A 54 -2.27 -10.05 -13.77
CA PHE A 54 -2.78 -10.02 -12.40
C PHE A 54 -3.59 -11.28 -12.07
N LYS A 55 -4.46 -11.69 -12.97
CA LYS A 55 -5.31 -12.87 -12.78
C LYS A 55 -4.48 -14.14 -12.64
N GLU A 56 -3.52 -14.33 -13.55
CA GLU A 56 -2.58 -15.46 -13.53
C GLU A 56 -1.77 -15.49 -12.23
N GLU A 57 -1.31 -14.33 -11.74
CA GLU A 57 -0.53 -14.27 -10.49
C GLU A 57 -1.37 -14.66 -9.27
N VAL A 58 -2.62 -14.18 -9.18
CA VAL A 58 -3.55 -14.55 -8.10
C VAL A 58 -3.82 -16.05 -8.11
N GLU A 59 -4.12 -16.63 -9.27
CA GLU A 59 -4.41 -18.05 -9.40
C GLU A 59 -3.16 -18.90 -9.12
N ARG A 60 -2.01 -18.53 -9.66
CA ARG A 60 -0.75 -19.21 -9.49
C ARG A 60 -0.32 -19.30 -8.03
N MET A 61 -0.57 -18.26 -7.25
CA MET A 61 -0.16 -18.18 -5.84
C MET A 61 -1.26 -18.60 -4.87
N GLY A 62 -2.47 -18.89 -5.36
CA GLY A 62 -3.62 -19.20 -4.53
C GLY A 62 -4.11 -18.00 -3.70
N GLY A 63 -3.91 -16.80 -4.22
CA GLY A 63 -4.23 -15.52 -3.61
C GLY A 63 -3.09 -14.52 -3.75
N LEU A 64 -3.27 -13.34 -3.17
CA LEU A 64 -2.28 -12.27 -3.17
C LEU A 64 -2.17 -11.68 -1.76
N GLY A 65 -0.97 -11.64 -1.18
CA GLY A 65 -0.77 -11.11 0.16
C GLY A 65 -0.80 -9.60 0.20
N VAL A 66 -0.02 -8.95 -0.67
CA VAL A 66 0.12 -7.48 -0.71
C VAL A 66 0.09 -7.00 -2.15
N LEU A 67 -0.70 -5.97 -2.43
CA LEU A 67 -0.67 -5.24 -3.69
C LEU A 67 -0.07 -3.85 -3.47
N TYR A 68 1.01 -3.53 -4.18
CA TYR A 68 1.70 -2.27 -4.05
C TYR A 68 1.25 -1.25 -5.09
N GLY A 69 0.87 -0.04 -4.63
CA GLY A 69 0.74 1.13 -5.49
C GLY A 69 -0.43 1.13 -6.46
N LEU A 70 -1.62 0.62 -6.06
CA LEU A 70 -2.81 0.62 -6.92
C LEU A 70 -3.15 2.03 -7.42
N TYR A 71 -3.07 3.02 -6.55
CA TYR A 71 -3.45 4.41 -6.84
C TYR A 71 -2.31 5.26 -7.39
N ARG A 72 -1.11 4.68 -7.52
CA ARG A 72 0.08 5.44 -7.90
C ARG A 72 -0.09 6.14 -9.25
N ALA A 73 0.23 7.43 -9.31
CA ALA A 73 0.07 8.29 -10.47
C ALA A 73 1.23 9.29 -10.65
N ASP A 74 2.42 8.90 -10.24
CA ASP A 74 3.64 9.67 -10.50
C ASP A 74 4.18 9.42 -11.93
N PRO A 75 5.21 10.13 -12.37
CA PRO A 75 5.79 9.95 -13.71
C PRO A 75 6.26 8.52 -14.01
N TRP A 76 6.62 7.74 -12.99
CA TRP A 76 7.01 6.35 -13.19
C TRP A 76 5.81 5.44 -13.46
N ALA A 77 4.67 5.71 -12.83
CA ALA A 77 3.44 4.95 -13.05
C ALA A 77 2.78 5.28 -14.40
N ASP A 78 3.07 6.45 -14.97
CA ASP A 78 2.51 6.94 -16.23
C ASP A 78 0.96 6.90 -16.24
N LYS A 79 0.36 7.34 -15.14
CA LYS A 79 -1.09 7.41 -14.95
C LYS A 79 -1.54 8.86 -14.82
N ASP A 80 -2.58 9.21 -15.54
CA ASP A 80 -3.24 10.51 -15.53
C ASP A 80 -4.72 10.42 -15.10
N GLU A 81 -5.44 11.52 -15.14
CA GLU A 81 -6.86 11.57 -14.79
C GLU A 81 -7.75 10.67 -15.67
N LYS A 82 -7.31 10.27 -16.86
CA LYS A 82 -8.05 9.41 -17.77
C LYS A 82 -7.74 7.94 -17.58
N THR A 83 -6.50 7.62 -17.24
CA THR A 83 -5.98 6.25 -17.18
C THR A 83 -5.74 5.75 -15.77
N GLY A 84 -5.54 6.66 -14.82
CA GLY A 84 -5.33 6.37 -13.41
C GLY A 84 -6.63 6.33 -12.60
N ILE A 85 -6.51 6.08 -11.31
CA ILE A 85 -7.64 6.03 -10.37
C ILE A 85 -7.79 7.39 -9.70
N VAL A 86 -8.81 8.13 -10.09
CA VAL A 86 -9.21 9.37 -9.41
C VAL A 86 -9.92 9.05 -8.09
N LEU A 87 -9.96 10.00 -7.18
CA LEU A 87 -10.46 9.80 -5.81
C LEU A 87 -11.88 9.21 -5.79
N GLU A 88 -12.75 9.66 -6.66
CA GLU A 88 -14.16 9.24 -6.75
C GLU A 88 -14.30 7.76 -7.15
N LEU A 89 -13.32 7.21 -7.86
CA LEU A 89 -13.30 5.83 -8.32
C LEU A 89 -12.46 4.90 -7.44
N SER A 90 -11.82 5.42 -6.41
CA SER A 90 -10.90 4.63 -5.56
C SER A 90 -11.57 3.44 -4.91
N ALA A 91 -12.75 3.62 -4.33
CA ALA A 91 -13.50 2.54 -3.70
C ALA A 91 -13.97 1.49 -4.72
N LYS A 92 -14.41 1.92 -5.91
CA LYS A 92 -14.81 1.00 -7.00
C LYS A 92 -13.62 0.14 -7.44
N ALA A 93 -12.48 0.76 -7.69
CA ALA A 93 -11.27 0.07 -8.11
C ALA A 93 -10.78 -0.91 -7.03
N TYR A 94 -10.70 -0.48 -5.77
CA TYR A 94 -10.34 -1.33 -4.64
C TYR A 94 -11.25 -2.56 -4.54
N ASN A 95 -12.56 -2.35 -4.58
CA ASN A 95 -13.54 -3.44 -4.46
C ASN A 95 -13.45 -4.45 -5.60
N ILE A 96 -13.21 -4.00 -6.85
CA ILE A 96 -13.02 -4.89 -7.99
C ILE A 96 -11.81 -5.78 -7.79
N VAL A 97 -10.67 -5.20 -7.40
CA VAL A 97 -9.42 -5.93 -7.17
C VAL A 97 -9.55 -6.89 -5.99
N GLN A 98 -10.07 -6.40 -4.86
CA GLN A 98 -10.24 -7.20 -3.65
C GLN A 98 -11.20 -8.37 -3.85
N LYS A 99 -12.32 -8.09 -4.53
CA LYS A 99 -13.29 -9.13 -4.87
C LYS A 99 -12.66 -10.22 -5.74
N TYR A 100 -11.86 -9.84 -6.74
CA TYR A 100 -11.19 -10.81 -7.60
C TYR A 100 -10.26 -11.73 -6.77
N VAL A 101 -9.42 -11.15 -5.90
CA VAL A 101 -8.50 -11.91 -5.04
C VAL A 101 -9.25 -12.89 -4.15
N ILE A 102 -10.34 -12.46 -3.52
CA ILE A 102 -11.15 -13.30 -2.62
C ILE A 102 -11.82 -14.43 -3.40
N ASP A 103 -12.45 -14.12 -4.52
CA ASP A 103 -13.25 -15.08 -5.30
C ASP A 103 -12.38 -16.13 -6.01
N HIS A 104 -11.11 -15.79 -6.33
CA HIS A 104 -10.19 -16.67 -7.07
C HIS A 104 -9.07 -17.26 -6.18
N SER A 105 -9.27 -17.21 -4.88
CA SER A 105 -8.40 -17.89 -3.91
C SER A 105 -9.18 -18.90 -3.08
N ARG A 106 -8.59 -20.05 -2.83
CA ARG A 106 -9.24 -21.18 -2.13
C ARG A 106 -9.68 -20.85 -0.71
N LEU A 107 -8.92 -20.00 -0.02
CA LEU A 107 -9.17 -19.62 1.37
C LEU A 107 -9.87 -18.28 1.50
N GLY A 108 -10.06 -17.55 0.40
CA GLY A 108 -10.73 -16.25 0.39
C GLY A 108 -10.03 -15.21 1.27
N ILE A 109 -8.69 -15.24 1.31
CA ILE A 109 -7.90 -14.30 2.12
C ILE A 109 -7.85 -12.96 1.39
N PRO A 110 -8.31 -11.86 2.02
CA PRO A 110 -8.18 -10.53 1.43
C PRO A 110 -6.71 -10.12 1.30
N MET A 111 -6.37 -9.42 0.24
CA MET A 111 -5.05 -8.80 0.12
C MET A 111 -4.94 -7.56 0.99
N MET A 112 -3.72 -7.21 1.39
CA MET A 112 -3.39 -5.90 1.95
C MET A 112 -3.01 -4.93 0.82
N MET A 113 -3.51 -3.71 0.91
CA MET A 113 -3.11 -2.63 0.01
C MET A 113 -1.92 -1.89 0.58
N SER A 114 -0.81 -1.82 -0.16
CA SER A 114 0.34 -1.01 0.21
C SER A 114 0.61 0.12 -0.78
N THR A 115 1.18 1.21 -0.28
CA THR A 115 1.64 2.32 -1.11
C THR A 115 2.80 3.05 -0.46
N GLU A 116 3.55 3.78 -1.25
CA GLU A 116 4.54 4.71 -0.72
C GLU A 116 3.90 6.01 -0.28
N CYS A 117 4.37 6.53 0.86
CA CYS A 117 4.01 7.83 1.36
C CYS A 117 5.23 8.51 2.04
N PRO A 118 6.41 8.55 1.41
CA PRO A 118 7.61 9.12 2.03
C PRO A 118 7.45 10.63 2.26
N HIS A 119 6.71 11.32 1.44
CA HIS A 119 6.42 12.74 1.53
C HIS A 119 5.02 13.07 0.98
N GLY A 120 4.03 12.26 1.36
CA GLY A 120 2.63 12.39 0.92
C GLY A 120 2.18 11.25 0.01
N HIS A 121 0.88 11.24 -0.29
CA HIS A 121 0.26 10.17 -1.06
C HIS A 121 0.40 10.42 -2.56
N GLN A 122 1.21 9.61 -3.24
CA GLN A 122 1.51 9.71 -4.67
C GLN A 122 0.37 9.13 -5.53
N ALA A 123 -0.82 9.68 -5.38
CA ALA A 123 -2.02 9.31 -6.12
C ALA A 123 -2.71 10.55 -6.69
N LEU A 124 -3.60 10.37 -7.67
CA LEU A 124 -4.43 11.46 -8.18
C LEU A 124 -5.32 12.01 -7.07
N GLY A 125 -5.22 13.32 -6.81
CA GLY A 125 -5.87 13.99 -5.68
C GLY A 125 -5.19 13.77 -4.33
N GLY A 126 -4.06 13.08 -4.29
CA GLY A 126 -3.26 12.93 -3.07
C GLY A 126 -2.52 14.21 -2.68
N GLY A 127 -2.45 14.49 -1.38
CA GLY A 127 -1.63 15.59 -0.85
C GLY A 127 -0.15 15.21 -0.86
N LEU A 128 0.69 16.09 -1.38
CA LEU A 128 2.14 15.93 -1.36
C LEU A 128 2.74 16.91 -0.33
N LEU A 129 3.70 16.41 0.42
CA LEU A 129 4.55 17.21 1.30
C LEU A 129 5.88 17.46 0.59
N PRO A 130 6.66 18.46 1.05
CA PRO A 130 8.04 18.59 0.62
C PRO A 130 8.83 17.30 0.87
N VAL A 131 9.84 17.03 0.05
CA VAL A 131 10.74 15.90 0.31
C VAL A 131 11.37 16.01 1.70
N ASN A 132 11.68 14.89 2.31
CA ASN A 132 12.01 14.81 3.73
C ASN A 132 13.16 15.73 4.16
N LEU A 133 14.17 15.92 3.32
CA LEU A 133 15.26 16.85 3.60
C LEU A 133 14.77 18.30 3.68
N ALA A 134 13.89 18.73 2.77
CA ALA A 134 13.30 20.06 2.78
C ALA A 134 12.33 20.22 3.96
N ALA A 135 11.58 19.16 4.28
CA ALA A 135 10.71 19.12 5.46
C ALA A 135 11.52 19.28 6.75
N GLY A 136 12.65 18.56 6.88
CA GLY A 136 13.57 18.69 8.01
C GLY A 136 14.16 20.10 8.17
N ALA A 137 14.43 20.78 7.07
CA ALA A 137 14.96 22.16 7.07
C ALA A 137 13.96 23.21 7.62
N THR A 138 12.70 22.85 7.85
CA THR A 138 11.74 23.74 8.53
C THR A 138 12.03 23.92 10.01
N PHE A 139 12.70 22.95 10.63
CA PHE A 139 12.91 22.85 12.09
C PHE A 139 11.61 22.92 12.91
N ASP A 140 10.49 22.51 12.30
CA ASP A 140 9.14 22.53 12.88
C ASP A 140 8.54 21.12 12.90
N PRO A 141 8.82 20.32 13.95
CA PRO A 141 8.33 18.96 14.07
C PRO A 141 6.81 18.87 14.22
N GLU A 142 6.17 19.90 14.78
CA GLU A 142 4.73 19.97 14.96
C GLU A 142 4.04 20.11 13.60
N LEU A 143 4.51 20.99 12.73
CA LEU A 143 4.02 21.16 11.36
C LEU A 143 4.16 19.86 10.56
N LEU A 144 5.30 19.18 10.68
CA LEU A 144 5.54 17.90 10.02
C LEU A 144 4.56 16.83 10.51
N SER A 145 4.35 16.76 11.83
CA SER A 145 3.39 15.83 12.44
C SER A 145 1.98 16.05 11.90
N GLU A 146 1.53 17.30 11.78
CA GLU A 146 0.22 17.63 11.21
C GLU A 146 0.12 17.24 9.73
N GLY A 147 1.15 17.52 8.95
CA GLY A 147 1.23 17.12 7.54
C GLY A 147 1.10 15.59 7.37
N TYR A 148 1.87 14.82 8.11
CA TYR A 148 1.79 13.36 8.04
C TYR A 148 0.48 12.79 8.59
N LYS A 149 -0.15 13.41 9.59
CA LYS A 149 -1.50 13.04 10.02
C LYS A 149 -2.54 13.24 8.92
N ALA A 150 -2.41 14.32 8.13
CA ALA A 150 -3.28 14.54 6.97
C ALA A 150 -3.06 13.44 5.91
N CYS A 151 -1.81 13.09 5.59
CA CYS A 151 -1.50 11.98 4.69
C CYS A 151 -2.06 10.65 5.21
N GLY A 152 -1.91 10.34 6.49
CA GLY A 152 -2.45 9.13 7.09
C GLY A 152 -3.98 9.04 6.98
N LYS A 153 -4.69 10.15 7.13
CA LYS A 153 -6.15 10.20 6.90
C LYS A 153 -6.51 9.91 5.45
N GLN A 154 -5.77 10.45 4.48
CA GLN A 154 -5.98 10.16 3.06
C GLN A 154 -5.74 8.68 2.74
N LEU A 155 -4.64 8.11 3.21
CA LEU A 155 -4.33 6.70 3.02
C LEU A 155 -5.43 5.81 3.61
N LYS A 156 -5.88 6.10 4.83
CA LYS A 156 -6.96 5.36 5.47
C LYS A 156 -8.27 5.46 4.69
N SER A 157 -8.63 6.63 4.16
CA SER A 157 -9.83 6.80 3.34
C SER A 157 -9.75 6.04 2.00
N GLY A 158 -8.54 5.82 1.48
CA GLY A 158 -8.27 5.01 0.29
C GLY A 158 -8.11 3.50 0.58
N HIS A 159 -8.44 3.03 1.79
CA HIS A 159 -8.25 1.63 2.21
C HIS A 159 -6.79 1.13 2.05
N VAL A 160 -5.82 1.98 2.29
CA VAL A 160 -4.41 1.57 2.36
C VAL A 160 -4.13 0.97 3.74
N ASP A 161 -3.69 -0.28 3.76
CA ASP A 161 -3.41 -1.05 4.97
C ASP A 161 -1.96 -0.85 5.44
N LEU A 162 -1.03 -0.67 4.49
CA LEU A 162 0.41 -0.56 4.73
C LEU A 162 0.99 0.64 3.98
N ALA A 163 1.41 1.64 4.72
CA ALA A 163 2.13 2.79 4.16
C ALA A 163 3.65 2.60 4.31
N LEU A 164 4.34 2.61 3.19
CA LEU A 164 5.80 2.67 3.16
C LEU A 164 6.20 4.14 3.34
N MET A 165 6.31 4.54 4.59
CA MET A 165 6.69 5.91 4.97
C MET A 165 8.19 6.01 5.23
N SER A 166 8.66 7.21 5.54
CA SER A 166 10.09 7.46 5.70
C SER A 166 10.75 6.44 6.64
N ALA A 167 11.71 5.71 6.12
CA ALA A 167 12.62 4.98 6.97
C ALA A 167 13.46 6.01 7.72
N SER A 168 13.52 5.90 9.04
CA SER A 168 14.51 6.61 9.85
C SER A 168 15.87 5.99 9.59
N ILE A 169 16.45 6.24 8.42
CA ILE A 169 17.79 5.81 8.12
C ILE A 169 18.74 6.85 8.71
N TRP A 170 19.29 6.50 9.82
CA TRP A 170 20.43 7.13 10.42
C TRP A 170 21.65 6.87 9.53
N ARG A 171 21.98 7.78 8.65
CA ARG A 171 23.29 7.84 8.04
C ARG A 171 23.58 9.17 7.38
N ALA A 172 24.40 9.95 8.01
CA ALA A 172 25.28 10.88 7.33
C ALA A 172 26.29 10.05 6.55
N THR A 173 26.10 9.83 5.25
CA THR A 173 27.18 9.34 4.40
C THR A 173 27.61 10.47 3.49
N ARG A 174 28.86 10.87 3.63
CA ARG A 174 29.57 11.76 2.70
C ARG A 174 29.71 11.19 1.28
N ASP A 175 29.28 9.96 1.05
CA ASP A 175 29.68 9.16 -0.10
C ASP A 175 28.57 8.89 -1.11
N GLY A 176 27.51 9.73 -1.12
CA GLY A 176 26.55 9.79 -2.23
C GLY A 176 25.61 8.58 -2.37
N GLU A 177 25.59 7.65 -1.43
CA GLU A 177 24.56 6.63 -1.41
C GLU A 177 23.22 7.21 -0.97
N GLU A 178 22.18 6.85 -1.70
CA GLU A 178 20.83 7.34 -1.62
C GLU A 178 20.27 7.47 -0.20
N VAL A 179 20.27 8.66 0.34
CA VAL A 179 19.45 9.02 1.51
C VAL A 179 18.02 9.23 1.02
N ARG A 180 17.32 8.16 0.69
CA ARG A 180 15.97 8.26 0.12
C ARG A 180 14.89 8.64 1.10
N SER A 181 15.15 8.70 2.41
CA SER A 181 14.07 8.84 3.37
C SER A 181 14.41 9.37 4.75
N ALA A 182 15.52 10.09 4.93
CA ALA A 182 15.78 10.77 6.20
C ALA A 182 15.10 12.13 6.22
N ASN A 183 14.34 12.43 7.27
CA ASN A 183 13.74 13.75 7.48
C ASN A 183 14.78 14.83 7.86
N SER A 184 15.95 14.42 8.33
CA SER A 184 17.08 15.29 8.63
C SER A 184 18.35 14.48 8.90
N GLU A 185 19.51 15.12 8.88
CA GLU A 185 20.79 14.52 9.33
C GLU A 185 20.84 14.33 10.83
N GLU A 186 19.99 15.00 11.60
CA GLU A 186 19.86 14.80 13.04
C GLU A 186 18.72 13.85 13.36
N PRO A 187 18.87 13.05 14.44
CA PRO A 187 17.82 12.13 14.89
C PRO A 187 16.68 12.89 15.58
N VAL A 188 15.97 13.70 14.83
CA VAL A 188 14.67 14.15 15.30
C VAL A 188 13.77 12.91 15.25
N PRO A 189 13.33 12.39 16.38
CA PRO A 189 12.53 11.18 16.38
C PRO A 189 11.22 11.47 15.65
N CYS A 190 11.07 10.93 14.44
CA CYS A 190 9.77 10.81 13.79
C CYS A 190 8.95 9.79 14.59
N ARG A 191 8.60 10.12 15.83
CA ARG A 191 7.60 9.37 16.58
C ARG A 191 6.24 9.81 16.08
N ILE A 192 5.73 9.10 15.09
CA ILE A 192 4.31 9.11 14.81
C ILE A 192 3.69 8.31 15.93
N HIS A 193 3.15 9.00 16.92
CA HIS A 193 2.27 8.36 17.90
C HIS A 193 0.96 8.07 17.18
N GLY A 194 0.61 6.76 17.07
CA GLY A 194 -0.68 6.28 16.59
C GLY A 194 -1.84 6.71 17.52
#